data_8b978c2fe4c16ad2e9952b7c697809f1
#
_entry.id   8b978c2fe4c16ad2e9952b7c697809f1
#
_cell.length_a   1.000
_cell.length_b   1.000
_cell.length_c   1.000
_cell.angle_alpha   90.00
_cell.angle_beta   90.00
_cell.angle_gamma   90.00
#
_symmetry.space_group_name_H-M   'P 1'
#
loop_
_entity.id
_entity.type
_entity.pdbx_description
1 polymer ?
#
loop_
_entity_poly.entity_id
_entity_poly.type
_entity_poly.pdbx_seq_one_letter_code
_entity_poly.pdbx_strand_id
1 'polypeptide(L)'
;MDPVTHGLVGLVLGLMQGGPLSLTNGMMTASLAGSVIPDLDIIFQLRGDYAYLKQHRGYSHSLPSAFLSSGAGALILRLFYPDQQFGLLFGGVLLGFLSHLFLDLLNSYGVKILWPFSRKKYTWNLLPLIDPMLLLLCLLSMLLHYTGGNCIALLPVFGLYFVLRWRMRQWAGRMVRRTLRELENLSGIFLLPAGRFSFWQWDFIALAAEKKIVGTVNLFWRKQQIFRELADDPGKQTEYQWMLGKTPLGQVFCEFTPFVHIKAEKVGDHLICSFMDLRYRVENRFMHNGVMVLNQNREVEKAFFLPYSTAHRIPLV
;
A
#
# COMPACT_ATOMS: atom_id res chain seq x y z
N MET A 1 -1.24 4.36 -3.40
CA MET A 1 0.04 5.04 -3.79
C MET A 1 0.07 6.39 -3.10
N ASP A 2 0.95 7.31 -3.50
CA ASP A 2 0.90 8.69 -2.97
C ASP A 2 -0.20 9.50 -3.68
N PRO A 3 -0.78 10.54 -3.02
CA PRO A 3 -1.90 11.30 -3.58
C PRO A 3 -1.56 12.03 -4.89
N VAL A 4 -0.28 12.41 -5.09
CA VAL A 4 0.16 13.09 -6.33
C VAL A 4 0.07 12.14 -7.51
N THR A 5 0.55 10.89 -7.35
CA THR A 5 0.44 9.86 -8.39
C THR A 5 -1.02 9.57 -8.74
N HIS A 6 -1.90 9.45 -7.74
CA HIS A 6 -3.34 9.26 -7.98
C HIS A 6 -3.94 10.43 -8.76
N GLY A 7 -3.65 11.65 -8.34
CA GLY A 7 -4.13 12.86 -9.01
C GLY A 7 -3.68 12.96 -10.46
N LEU A 8 -2.38 12.69 -10.73
CA LEU A 8 -1.84 12.71 -12.11
C LEU A 8 -2.48 11.67 -13.01
N VAL A 9 -2.68 10.43 -12.51
CA VAL A 9 -3.37 9.40 -13.29
C VAL A 9 -4.82 9.78 -13.56
N GLY A 10 -5.55 10.30 -12.54
CA GLY A 10 -6.92 10.79 -12.71
C GLY A 10 -7.01 11.91 -13.74
N LEU A 11 -6.07 12.86 -13.71
CA LEU A 11 -5.97 13.94 -14.67
C LEU A 11 -5.76 13.42 -16.09
N VAL A 12 -4.79 12.51 -16.30
CA VAL A 12 -4.52 11.90 -17.61
C VAL A 12 -5.74 11.15 -18.12
N LEU A 13 -6.43 10.37 -17.29
CA LEU A 13 -7.67 9.68 -17.68
C LEU A 13 -8.78 10.66 -18.08
N GLY A 14 -8.87 11.80 -17.42
CA GLY A 14 -9.80 12.86 -17.79
C GLY A 14 -9.45 13.50 -19.13
N LEU A 15 -8.17 13.76 -19.39
CA LEU A 15 -7.70 14.28 -20.71
C LEU A 15 -7.94 13.30 -21.86
N MET A 16 -7.86 11.99 -21.61
CA MET A 16 -8.19 10.96 -22.60
C MET A 16 -9.67 11.00 -23.04
N GLN A 17 -10.54 11.63 -22.27
CA GLN A 17 -11.94 11.84 -22.64
C GLN A 17 -12.15 13.09 -23.52
N GLY A 18 -11.08 13.83 -23.80
CA GLY A 18 -11.10 15.04 -24.64
C GLY A 18 -11.16 16.33 -23.84
N GLY A 19 -11.08 17.45 -24.56
CA GLY A 19 -11.11 18.79 -23.99
C GLY A 19 -9.73 19.32 -23.56
N PRO A 20 -9.64 20.58 -23.15
CA PRO A 20 -8.37 21.21 -22.83
C PRO A 20 -7.80 20.75 -21.49
N LEU A 21 -6.48 20.89 -21.33
CA LEU A 21 -5.80 20.80 -20.02
C LEU A 21 -6.11 22.06 -19.20
N SER A 22 -7.29 22.13 -18.65
CA SER A 22 -7.81 23.28 -17.90
C SER A 22 -8.89 22.85 -16.94
N LEU A 23 -9.05 23.56 -15.84
CA LEU A 23 -10.16 23.36 -14.90
C LEU A 23 -11.53 23.67 -15.52
N THR A 24 -11.60 24.27 -16.71
CA THR A 24 -12.84 24.40 -17.47
C THR A 24 -13.31 23.09 -18.09
N ASN A 25 -12.44 22.09 -18.18
CA ASN A 25 -12.77 20.75 -18.65
C ASN A 25 -13.42 19.93 -17.52
N GLY A 26 -14.75 19.84 -17.52
CA GLY A 26 -15.50 19.11 -16.49
C GLY A 26 -15.14 17.64 -16.39
N MET A 27 -14.81 16.96 -17.50
CA MET A 27 -14.42 15.54 -17.49
C MET A 27 -13.05 15.32 -16.85
N MET A 28 -12.08 16.20 -17.17
CA MET A 28 -10.77 16.19 -16.53
C MET A 28 -10.90 16.42 -15.02
N THR A 29 -11.66 17.45 -14.64
CA THR A 29 -11.88 17.77 -13.21
C THR A 29 -12.62 16.64 -12.48
N ALA A 30 -13.58 16.00 -13.13
CA ALA A 30 -14.32 14.88 -12.56
C ALA A 30 -13.41 13.67 -12.29
N SER A 31 -12.57 13.28 -13.27
CA SER A 31 -11.63 12.17 -13.08
C SER A 31 -10.53 12.50 -12.06
N LEU A 32 -10.03 13.73 -12.05
CA LEU A 32 -9.08 14.20 -11.04
C LEU A 32 -9.70 14.14 -9.64
N ALA A 33 -10.90 14.69 -9.46
CA ALA A 33 -11.60 14.65 -8.18
C ALA A 33 -11.81 13.21 -7.70
N GLY A 34 -12.31 12.34 -8.58
CA GLY A 34 -12.53 10.92 -8.28
C GLY A 34 -11.25 10.21 -7.83
N SER A 35 -10.12 10.53 -8.44
CA SER A 35 -8.83 9.91 -8.09
C SER A 35 -8.25 10.36 -6.74
N VAL A 36 -8.77 11.45 -6.16
CA VAL A 36 -8.31 11.99 -4.86
C VAL A 36 -9.32 11.73 -3.74
N ILE A 37 -10.61 11.60 -4.06
CA ILE A 37 -11.69 11.42 -3.07
C ILE A 37 -11.41 10.30 -2.04
N PRO A 38 -10.89 9.10 -2.38
CA PRO A 38 -10.62 8.07 -1.38
C PRO A 38 -9.66 8.53 -0.27
N ASP A 39 -8.64 9.31 -0.62
CA ASP A 39 -7.61 9.82 0.30
C ASP A 39 -8.10 11.00 1.17
N LEU A 40 -9.33 11.49 0.97
CA LEU A 40 -9.94 12.44 1.91
C LEU A 40 -10.19 11.83 3.29
N ASP A 41 -10.00 10.53 3.45
CA ASP A 41 -9.98 9.85 4.74
C ASP A 41 -8.87 10.36 5.68
N ILE A 42 -7.91 11.15 5.17
CA ILE A 42 -6.94 11.92 5.99
C ILE A 42 -7.63 12.80 7.04
N ILE A 43 -8.89 13.17 6.84
CA ILE A 43 -9.68 13.93 7.83
C ILE A 43 -9.77 13.19 9.18
N PHE A 44 -9.66 11.86 9.21
CA PHE A 44 -9.62 11.10 10.46
C PHE A 44 -8.38 11.38 11.30
N GLN A 45 -7.31 11.97 10.72
CA GLN A 45 -6.15 12.44 11.47
C GLN A 45 -6.50 13.52 12.50
N LEU A 46 -7.59 14.28 12.26
CA LEU A 46 -8.13 15.22 13.25
C LEU A 46 -8.58 14.54 14.56
N ARG A 47 -8.86 13.22 14.51
CA ARG A 47 -9.17 12.38 15.68
C ARG A 47 -7.95 11.66 16.24
N GLY A 48 -6.76 12.01 15.77
CA GLY A 48 -5.48 11.42 16.14
C GLY A 48 -4.97 10.36 15.16
N ASP A 49 -3.67 10.15 15.19
CA ASP A 49 -2.96 9.26 14.26
C ASP A 49 -3.46 7.81 14.30
N TYR A 50 -3.88 7.32 15.48
CA TYR A 50 -4.46 5.98 15.61
C TYR A 50 -5.78 5.83 14.86
N ALA A 51 -6.66 6.84 14.95
CA ALA A 51 -7.92 6.85 14.23
C ALA A 51 -7.70 6.85 12.72
N TYR A 52 -6.74 7.64 12.24
CA TYR A 52 -6.33 7.65 10.84
C TYR A 52 -5.81 6.28 10.39
N LEU A 53 -4.85 5.68 11.09
CA LEU A 53 -4.29 4.36 10.76
C LEU A 53 -5.34 3.26 10.65
N LYS A 54 -6.35 3.30 11.51
CA LYS A 54 -7.44 2.32 11.54
C LYS A 54 -8.41 2.49 10.37
N GLN A 55 -8.67 3.74 9.94
CA GLN A 55 -9.66 4.06 8.91
C GLN A 55 -9.03 4.11 7.51
N HIS A 56 -7.76 4.54 7.40
CA HIS A 56 -7.07 4.69 6.12
C HIS A 56 -7.03 3.37 5.34
N ARG A 57 -7.40 3.44 4.06
CA ARG A 57 -7.57 2.29 3.16
C ARG A 57 -8.59 1.25 3.66
N GLY A 58 -9.54 1.72 4.47
CA GLY A 58 -10.67 0.95 4.96
C GLY A 58 -11.88 1.04 4.03
N TYR A 59 -13.02 1.50 4.59
CA TYR A 59 -14.27 1.62 3.84
C TYR A 59 -14.22 2.65 2.72
N SER A 60 -13.45 3.75 2.89
CA SER A 60 -13.25 4.79 1.87
C SER A 60 -12.68 4.23 0.56
N HIS A 61 -11.93 3.13 0.62
CA HIS A 61 -11.28 2.48 -0.51
C HIS A 61 -12.01 1.19 -0.94
N SER A 62 -13.34 1.23 -1.05
CA SER A 62 -14.16 0.10 -1.44
C SER A 62 -15.03 0.38 -2.67
N LEU A 63 -15.50 -0.67 -3.36
CA LEU A 63 -16.39 -0.52 -4.50
C LEU A 63 -17.71 0.18 -4.13
N PRO A 64 -18.40 -0.16 -3.01
CA PRO A 64 -19.58 0.60 -2.59
C PRO A 64 -19.30 2.08 -2.39
N SER A 65 -18.16 2.42 -1.76
CA SER A 65 -17.74 3.82 -1.58
C SER A 65 -17.48 4.50 -2.93
N ALA A 66 -16.92 3.78 -3.92
CA ALA A 66 -16.70 4.32 -5.26
C ALA A 66 -18.03 4.83 -5.88
N PHE A 67 -19.09 4.03 -5.83
CA PHE A 67 -20.38 4.43 -6.40
C PHE A 67 -21.00 5.59 -5.63
N LEU A 68 -21.06 5.51 -4.30
CA LEU A 68 -21.66 6.55 -3.46
C LEU A 68 -20.94 7.89 -3.59
N SER A 69 -19.60 7.86 -3.48
CA SER A 69 -18.77 9.07 -3.57
C SER A 69 -18.79 9.66 -4.98
N SER A 70 -18.89 8.82 -6.02
CA SER A 70 -19.01 9.30 -7.40
C SER A 70 -20.34 10.01 -7.63
N GLY A 71 -21.43 9.51 -7.05
CA GLY A 71 -22.73 10.20 -7.10
C GLY A 71 -22.68 11.56 -6.41
N ALA A 72 -22.17 11.61 -5.19
CA ALA A 72 -22.01 12.86 -4.44
C ALA A 72 -21.05 13.84 -5.15
N GLY A 73 -19.90 13.37 -5.64
CA GLY A 73 -18.95 14.18 -6.38
C GLY A 73 -19.55 14.76 -7.66
N ALA A 74 -20.29 13.96 -8.43
CA ALA A 74 -20.96 14.42 -9.64
C ALA A 74 -22.03 15.49 -9.34
N LEU A 75 -22.79 15.35 -8.26
CA LEU A 75 -23.77 16.36 -7.83
C LEU A 75 -23.09 17.69 -7.49
N ILE A 76 -21.96 17.64 -6.76
CA ILE A 76 -21.18 18.83 -6.43
C ILE A 76 -20.61 19.45 -7.69
N LEU A 77 -20.00 18.66 -8.58
CA LEU A 77 -19.39 19.17 -9.82
C LEU A 77 -20.44 19.79 -10.75
N ARG A 78 -21.69 19.31 -10.76
CA ARG A 78 -22.76 19.92 -11.55
C ARG A 78 -23.07 21.36 -11.17
N LEU A 79 -22.74 21.80 -9.96
CA LEU A 79 -22.86 23.21 -9.55
C LEU A 79 -21.87 24.11 -10.29
N PHE A 80 -20.72 23.56 -10.69
CA PHE A 80 -19.65 24.28 -11.40
C PHE A 80 -19.71 24.05 -12.92
N TYR A 81 -20.32 22.94 -13.36
CA TYR A 81 -20.46 22.53 -14.77
C TYR A 81 -21.93 22.23 -15.07
N PRO A 82 -22.84 23.24 -15.04
CA PRO A 82 -24.28 23.04 -15.19
C PRO A 82 -24.66 22.46 -16.56
N ASP A 83 -23.88 22.75 -17.58
CA ASP A 83 -24.11 22.28 -18.97
C ASP A 83 -23.68 20.83 -19.19
N GLN A 84 -22.91 20.25 -18.25
CA GLN A 84 -22.48 18.85 -18.35
C GLN A 84 -23.59 17.92 -17.84
N GLN A 85 -23.81 16.83 -18.58
CA GLN A 85 -24.74 15.80 -18.15
C GLN A 85 -24.25 15.10 -16.85
N PHE A 86 -25.15 14.90 -15.88
CA PHE A 86 -24.83 14.22 -14.64
C PHE A 86 -24.15 12.87 -14.85
N GLY A 87 -24.63 12.05 -15.81
CA GLY A 87 -24.08 10.73 -16.10
C GLY A 87 -22.62 10.79 -16.57
N LEU A 88 -22.23 11.83 -17.31
CA LEU A 88 -20.84 12.04 -17.74
C LEU A 88 -19.95 12.41 -16.55
N LEU A 89 -20.37 13.36 -15.71
CA LEU A 89 -19.62 13.73 -14.51
C LEU A 89 -19.50 12.56 -13.55
N PHE A 90 -20.58 11.78 -13.34
CA PHE A 90 -20.58 10.56 -12.55
C PHE A 90 -19.55 9.55 -13.10
N GLY A 91 -19.58 9.29 -14.42
CA GLY A 91 -18.64 8.39 -15.09
C GLY A 91 -17.18 8.85 -14.94
N GLY A 92 -16.94 10.16 -15.06
CA GLY A 92 -15.60 10.75 -14.85
C GLY A 92 -15.10 10.54 -13.42
N VAL A 93 -15.90 10.90 -12.40
CA VAL A 93 -15.53 10.68 -10.99
C VAL A 93 -15.33 9.19 -10.71
N LEU A 94 -16.23 8.32 -11.20
CA LEU A 94 -16.10 6.88 -11.01
C LEU A 94 -14.82 6.33 -11.66
N LEU A 95 -14.49 6.76 -12.86
CA LEU A 95 -13.25 6.36 -13.54
C LEU A 95 -12.00 6.76 -12.72
N GLY A 96 -11.97 8.00 -12.23
CA GLY A 96 -10.91 8.47 -11.33
C GLY A 96 -10.83 7.63 -10.05
N PHE A 97 -11.95 7.38 -9.40
CA PHE A 97 -12.00 6.57 -8.18
C PHE A 97 -11.54 5.12 -8.41
N LEU A 98 -12.00 4.49 -9.50
CA LEU A 98 -11.58 3.13 -9.85
C LEU A 98 -10.09 3.07 -10.19
N SER A 99 -9.53 4.10 -10.84
CA SER A 99 -8.09 4.18 -11.07
C SER A 99 -7.29 4.26 -9.77
N HIS A 100 -7.78 5.01 -8.77
CA HIS A 100 -7.19 5.05 -7.43
C HIS A 100 -7.17 3.65 -6.79
N LEU A 101 -8.32 2.96 -6.73
CA LEU A 101 -8.41 1.61 -6.18
C LEU A 101 -7.47 0.64 -6.91
N PHE A 102 -7.39 0.74 -8.25
CA PHE A 102 -6.52 -0.09 -9.06
C PHE A 102 -5.05 0.13 -8.72
N LEU A 103 -4.60 1.37 -8.64
CA LEU A 103 -3.22 1.70 -8.26
C LEU A 103 -2.89 1.23 -6.84
N ASP A 104 -3.84 1.33 -5.92
CA ASP A 104 -3.64 0.84 -4.56
C ASP A 104 -3.65 -0.69 -4.45
N LEU A 105 -4.33 -1.40 -5.34
CA LEU A 105 -4.17 -2.86 -5.50
C LEU A 105 -2.76 -3.24 -5.99
N LEU A 106 -2.15 -2.41 -6.83
CA LEU A 106 -0.78 -2.64 -7.31
C LEU A 106 0.27 -2.37 -6.24
N ASN A 107 -0.07 -1.63 -5.20
CA ASN A 107 0.81 -1.27 -4.09
C ASN A 107 0.87 -2.38 -3.02
N SER A 108 1.92 -2.35 -2.17
CA SER A 108 2.14 -3.35 -1.12
C SER A 108 1.32 -3.12 0.16
N TYR A 109 0.65 -1.99 0.32
CA TYR A 109 -0.28 -1.76 1.44
C TYR A 109 -1.62 -2.45 1.25
N GLY A 110 -2.09 -2.52 -0.01
CA GLY A 110 -3.37 -3.13 -0.37
C GLY A 110 -4.58 -2.32 0.08
N VAL A 111 -5.75 -2.75 -0.35
CA VAL A 111 -7.05 -2.11 -0.06
C VAL A 111 -8.12 -3.13 0.31
N LYS A 112 -9.11 -2.73 1.11
CA LYS A 112 -10.30 -3.53 1.46
C LYS A 112 -11.38 -3.35 0.39
N ILE A 113 -11.08 -3.67 -0.87
CA ILE A 113 -11.92 -3.35 -2.03
C ILE A 113 -13.36 -3.89 -1.94
N LEU A 114 -13.55 -5.03 -1.26
CA LEU A 114 -14.86 -5.69 -1.09
C LEU A 114 -15.56 -5.35 0.23
N TRP A 115 -15.10 -4.33 0.96
CA TRP A 115 -15.78 -3.91 2.17
C TRP A 115 -17.23 -3.41 1.81
N PRO A 116 -18.29 -3.70 2.59
CA PRO A 116 -18.31 -4.37 3.92
C PRO A 116 -18.37 -5.91 3.86
N PHE A 117 -18.49 -6.52 2.68
CA PHE A 117 -18.65 -7.97 2.51
C PHE A 117 -17.39 -8.76 2.92
N SER A 118 -16.22 -8.15 2.77
CA SER A 118 -14.95 -8.73 3.19
C SER A 118 -14.01 -7.67 3.78
N ARG A 119 -13.41 -8.00 4.93
CA ARG A 119 -12.37 -7.17 5.57
C ARG A 119 -10.95 -7.48 5.07
N LYS A 120 -10.82 -8.43 4.15
CA LYS A 120 -9.52 -8.84 3.59
C LYS A 120 -8.92 -7.71 2.77
N LYS A 121 -7.63 -7.42 2.98
CA LYS A 121 -6.84 -6.54 2.12
C LYS A 121 -6.33 -7.32 0.90
N TYR A 122 -6.52 -6.74 -0.28
CA TYR A 122 -6.02 -7.28 -1.54
C TYR A 122 -4.85 -6.44 -2.01
N THR A 123 -3.80 -7.09 -2.48
CA THR A 123 -2.60 -6.44 -3.03
C THR A 123 -1.91 -7.34 -4.05
N TRP A 124 -1.35 -6.73 -5.10
CA TRP A 124 -0.56 -7.43 -6.10
C TRP A 124 0.95 -7.20 -5.95
N ASN A 125 1.36 -6.24 -5.12
CA ASN A 125 2.78 -5.94 -4.85
C ASN A 125 3.59 -5.74 -6.14
N LEU A 126 3.13 -4.90 -7.05
CA LEU A 126 3.79 -4.64 -8.33
C LEU A 126 4.52 -3.29 -8.35
N LEU A 127 3.93 -2.26 -7.75
CA LEU A 127 4.44 -0.90 -7.79
C LEU A 127 4.85 -0.41 -6.39
N PRO A 128 5.94 0.38 -6.30
CA PRO A 128 6.30 1.06 -5.07
C PRO A 128 5.28 2.16 -4.74
N LEU A 129 5.40 2.78 -3.57
CA LEU A 129 4.51 3.86 -3.14
C LEU A 129 4.56 5.06 -4.10
N ILE A 130 5.76 5.42 -4.55
CA ILE A 130 6.02 6.42 -5.60
C ILE A 130 6.74 5.68 -6.72
N ASP A 131 6.14 5.68 -7.91
CA ASP A 131 6.72 5.01 -9.08
C ASP A 131 7.15 6.05 -10.12
N PRO A 132 8.47 6.28 -10.30
CA PRO A 132 8.97 7.32 -11.20
C PRO A 132 8.61 7.07 -12.67
N MET A 133 8.50 5.80 -13.10
CA MET A 133 8.15 5.48 -14.47
C MET A 133 6.68 5.80 -14.75
N LEU A 134 5.79 5.49 -13.81
CA LEU A 134 4.37 5.85 -13.93
C LEU A 134 4.19 7.36 -13.97
N LEU A 135 4.92 8.11 -13.12
CA LEU A 135 4.92 9.58 -13.15
C LEU A 135 5.42 10.12 -14.48
N LEU A 136 6.51 9.56 -15.01
CA LEU A 136 7.03 9.95 -16.32
C LEU A 136 6.00 9.71 -17.44
N LEU A 137 5.33 8.56 -17.43
CA LEU A 137 4.28 8.25 -18.42
C LEU A 137 3.10 9.22 -18.31
N CYS A 138 2.71 9.61 -17.11
CA CYS A 138 1.67 10.64 -16.92
C CYS A 138 2.12 12.00 -17.49
N LEU A 139 3.35 12.43 -17.20
CA LEU A 139 3.90 13.69 -17.71
C LEU A 139 4.01 13.67 -19.25
N LEU A 140 4.45 12.57 -19.84
CA LEU A 140 4.50 12.40 -21.28
C LEU A 140 3.10 12.43 -21.91
N SER A 141 2.10 11.86 -21.25
CA SER A 141 0.70 11.92 -21.70
C SER A 141 0.17 13.35 -21.70
N MET A 142 0.48 14.12 -20.67
CA MET A 142 0.10 15.52 -20.57
C MET A 142 0.81 16.37 -21.64
N LEU A 143 2.12 16.15 -21.85
CA LEU A 143 2.90 16.86 -22.87
C LEU A 143 2.37 16.56 -24.28
N LEU A 144 2.10 15.27 -24.57
CA LEU A 144 1.54 14.85 -25.85
C LEU A 144 0.18 15.53 -26.09
N HIS A 145 -0.68 15.56 -25.08
CA HIS A 145 -1.97 16.25 -25.16
C HIS A 145 -1.82 17.76 -25.39
N TYR A 146 -0.89 18.40 -24.66
CA TYR A 146 -0.60 19.83 -24.77
C TYR A 146 -0.11 20.22 -26.19
N THR A 147 0.67 19.35 -26.85
CA THR A 147 1.13 19.54 -28.21
C THR A 147 0.09 19.18 -29.31
N GLY A 148 -1.14 18.91 -28.91
CA GLY A 148 -2.24 18.56 -29.81
C GLY A 148 -2.28 17.08 -30.22
N GLY A 149 -1.43 16.24 -29.64
CA GLY A 149 -1.43 14.80 -29.88
C GLY A 149 -2.51 14.07 -29.07
N ASN A 150 -2.78 12.82 -29.47
CA ASN A 150 -3.75 11.98 -28.76
C ASN A 150 -3.08 11.15 -27.66
N CYS A 151 -3.31 11.53 -26.40
CA CYS A 151 -2.73 10.83 -25.25
C CYS A 151 -3.26 9.39 -25.05
N ILE A 152 -4.39 9.01 -25.68
CA ILE A 152 -4.89 7.63 -25.72
C ILE A 152 -3.86 6.69 -26.35
N ALA A 153 -3.05 7.17 -27.29
CA ALA A 153 -1.99 6.40 -27.93
C ALA A 153 -0.94 5.84 -26.94
N LEU A 154 -0.86 6.39 -25.72
CA LEU A 154 0.03 5.90 -24.67
C LEU A 154 -0.58 4.78 -23.81
N LEU A 155 -1.88 4.47 -23.91
CA LEU A 155 -2.50 3.35 -23.17
C LEU A 155 -1.78 2.01 -23.36
N PRO A 156 -1.38 1.60 -24.59
CA PRO A 156 -0.60 0.38 -24.76
C PRO A 156 0.74 0.41 -24.01
N VAL A 157 1.37 1.58 -23.89
CA VAL A 157 2.64 1.74 -23.16
C VAL A 157 2.43 1.55 -21.65
N PHE A 158 1.35 2.10 -21.09
CA PHE A 158 0.95 1.81 -19.69
C PHE A 158 0.70 0.31 -19.49
N GLY A 159 -0.06 -0.31 -20.40
CA GLY A 159 -0.32 -1.76 -20.36
C GLY A 159 0.97 -2.58 -20.39
N LEU A 160 1.86 -2.26 -21.33
CA LEU A 160 3.18 -2.90 -21.47
C LEU A 160 4.02 -2.72 -20.19
N TYR A 161 3.99 -1.53 -19.59
CA TYR A 161 4.67 -1.25 -18.33
C TYR A 161 4.20 -2.18 -17.20
N PHE A 162 2.88 -2.33 -17.01
CA PHE A 162 2.35 -3.23 -15.97
C PHE A 162 2.70 -4.70 -16.24
N VAL A 163 2.64 -5.14 -17.50
CA VAL A 163 3.06 -6.49 -17.90
C VAL A 163 4.55 -6.68 -17.60
N LEU A 164 5.40 -5.71 -17.91
CA LEU A 164 6.84 -5.75 -17.62
C LEU A 164 7.08 -5.88 -16.10
N ARG A 165 6.43 -5.05 -15.29
CA ARG A 165 6.53 -5.13 -13.82
C ARG A 165 6.11 -6.50 -13.29
N TRP A 166 5.02 -7.06 -13.81
CA TRP A 166 4.57 -8.40 -13.46
C TRP A 166 5.60 -9.48 -13.84
N ARG A 167 6.18 -9.42 -15.04
CA ARG A 167 7.24 -10.35 -15.49
C ARG A 167 8.50 -10.22 -14.63
N MET A 168 8.90 -9.02 -14.28
CA MET A 168 10.03 -8.77 -13.38
C MET A 168 9.79 -9.39 -12.00
N ARG A 169 8.58 -9.21 -11.43
CA ARG A 169 8.20 -9.85 -10.18
C ARG A 169 8.30 -11.37 -10.26
N GLN A 170 7.82 -12.00 -11.36
CA GLN A 170 7.93 -13.45 -11.57
C GLN A 170 9.39 -13.89 -11.67
N TRP A 171 10.23 -13.10 -12.34
CA TRP A 171 11.66 -13.39 -12.44
C TRP A 171 12.35 -13.28 -11.08
N ALA A 172 12.11 -12.23 -10.32
CA ALA A 172 12.60 -12.07 -8.96
C ALA A 172 12.24 -13.28 -8.08
N GLY A 173 10.97 -13.73 -8.13
CA GLY A 173 10.52 -14.90 -7.38
C GLY A 173 11.25 -16.20 -7.76
N ARG A 174 11.52 -16.38 -9.05
CA ARG A 174 12.31 -17.55 -9.52
C ARG A 174 13.76 -17.50 -9.01
N MET A 175 14.38 -16.32 -9.00
CA MET A 175 15.73 -16.14 -8.46
C MET A 175 15.77 -16.47 -6.96
N VAL A 176 14.86 -15.88 -6.18
CA VAL A 176 14.79 -16.15 -4.73
C VAL A 176 14.56 -17.62 -4.43
N ARG A 177 13.62 -18.29 -5.14
CA ARG A 177 13.37 -19.73 -4.97
C ARG A 177 14.61 -20.59 -5.25
N ARG A 178 15.41 -20.22 -6.26
CA ARG A 178 16.63 -20.98 -6.59
C ARG A 178 17.68 -20.87 -5.49
N THR A 179 17.88 -19.69 -4.92
CA THR A 179 18.87 -19.48 -3.84
C THR A 179 18.43 -20.11 -2.53
N LEU A 180 17.12 -20.08 -2.24
CA LEU A 180 16.58 -20.65 -1.01
C LEU A 180 16.13 -22.10 -1.16
N ARG A 181 16.58 -22.79 -2.21
CA ARG A 181 16.14 -24.16 -2.54
C ARG A 181 16.52 -25.20 -1.47
N GLU A 182 17.63 -24.95 -0.78
CA GLU A 182 18.17 -25.85 0.26
C GLU A 182 17.47 -25.65 1.62
N LEU A 183 16.61 -24.62 1.74
CA LEU A 183 15.85 -24.44 2.96
C LEU A 183 14.69 -25.41 3.00
N GLU A 184 14.76 -26.31 3.96
CA GLU A 184 13.66 -27.21 4.27
C GLU A 184 12.43 -26.42 4.77
N ASN A 185 11.23 -26.87 4.39
CA ASN A 185 9.96 -26.31 4.86
C ASN A 185 9.71 -24.81 4.52
N LEU A 186 10.13 -24.38 3.31
CA LEU A 186 9.79 -23.07 2.79
C LEU A 186 8.29 -22.97 2.47
N SER A 187 7.50 -22.30 3.32
CA SER A 187 6.04 -22.19 3.20
C SER A 187 5.60 -21.10 2.22
N GLY A 188 6.42 -20.07 1.98
CA GLY A 188 6.07 -18.99 1.06
C GLY A 188 7.19 -17.99 0.80
N ILE A 189 7.14 -17.36 -0.40
CA ILE A 189 8.00 -16.24 -0.77
C ILE A 189 7.10 -15.11 -1.21
N PHE A 190 7.24 -13.96 -0.55
CA PHE A 190 6.52 -12.73 -0.85
C PHE A 190 7.50 -11.70 -1.39
N LEU A 191 7.14 -11.11 -2.52
CA LEU A 191 7.95 -10.12 -3.21
C LEU A 191 7.28 -8.77 -3.11
N LEU A 192 8.07 -7.76 -2.82
CA LEU A 192 7.68 -6.39 -2.66
C LEU A 192 8.55 -5.52 -3.57
N PRO A 193 7.99 -4.53 -4.28
CA PRO A 193 8.83 -3.61 -5.02
C PRO A 193 9.72 -2.84 -4.04
N ALA A 194 11.02 -2.87 -4.25
CA ALA A 194 11.96 -2.12 -3.43
C ALA A 194 11.88 -0.62 -3.75
N GLY A 195 12.19 0.18 -2.74
CA GLY A 195 12.16 1.65 -2.64
C GLY A 195 12.14 2.54 -3.89
N ARG A 196 12.07 3.83 -3.66
CA ARG A 196 11.63 4.90 -4.58
C ARG A 196 12.28 4.95 -5.96
N PHE A 197 13.53 4.50 -6.12
CA PHE A 197 14.29 4.68 -7.38
C PHE A 197 14.87 3.39 -7.94
N SER A 198 14.46 2.23 -7.42
CA SER A 198 15.05 0.94 -7.78
C SER A 198 14.13 0.11 -8.68
N PHE A 199 14.05 0.47 -9.95
CA PHE A 199 13.22 -0.24 -10.94
C PHE A 199 13.52 -1.75 -11.00
N TRP A 200 14.80 -2.14 -10.86
CA TRP A 200 15.27 -3.52 -10.98
C TRP A 200 15.36 -4.29 -9.66
N GLN A 201 15.09 -3.62 -8.53
CA GLN A 201 15.24 -4.22 -7.21
C GLN A 201 13.90 -4.61 -6.61
N TRP A 202 13.88 -5.78 -6.00
CA TRP A 202 12.72 -6.32 -5.28
C TRP A 202 13.17 -6.75 -3.89
N ASP A 203 12.39 -6.38 -2.90
CA ASP A 203 12.55 -6.94 -1.56
C ASP A 203 11.77 -8.25 -1.47
N PHE A 204 12.23 -9.18 -0.63
CA PHE A 204 11.52 -10.42 -0.40
C PHE A 204 11.44 -10.78 1.07
N ILE A 205 10.35 -11.46 1.42
CA ILE A 205 10.14 -12.10 2.71
C ILE A 205 9.90 -13.58 2.40
N ALA A 206 10.80 -14.44 2.88
CA ALA A 206 10.64 -15.88 2.79
C ALA A 206 10.26 -16.43 4.17
N LEU A 207 9.21 -17.24 4.20
CA LEU A 207 8.71 -17.87 5.42
C LEU A 207 9.15 -19.32 5.43
N ALA A 208 9.94 -19.73 6.40
CA ALA A 208 10.28 -21.11 6.71
C ALA A 208 9.70 -21.51 8.07
N ALA A 209 9.72 -22.80 8.41
CA ALA A 209 9.08 -23.29 9.65
C ALA A 209 9.62 -22.63 10.92
N GLU A 210 10.92 -22.35 10.96
CA GLU A 210 11.59 -21.86 12.18
C GLU A 210 12.17 -20.45 12.03
N LYS A 211 12.08 -19.85 10.83
CA LYS A 211 12.63 -18.52 10.59
C LYS A 211 11.97 -17.78 9.44
N LYS A 212 12.04 -16.47 9.52
CA LYS A 212 11.69 -15.54 8.44
C LYS A 212 12.97 -14.93 7.89
N ILE A 213 13.12 -14.96 6.57
CA ILE A 213 14.29 -14.42 5.88
C ILE A 213 13.86 -13.20 5.10
N VAL A 214 14.50 -12.09 5.36
CA VAL A 214 14.25 -10.82 4.66
C VAL A 214 15.49 -10.45 3.86
N GLY A 215 15.30 -10.12 2.59
CA GLY A 215 16.41 -9.78 1.72
C GLY A 215 15.97 -8.97 0.51
N THR A 216 16.93 -8.76 -0.40
CA THR A 216 16.72 -8.07 -1.67
C THR A 216 17.24 -8.91 -2.82
N VAL A 217 16.62 -8.75 -3.98
CA VAL A 217 17.09 -9.29 -5.25
C VAL A 217 17.15 -8.16 -6.28
N ASN A 218 18.31 -8.00 -6.91
CA ASN A 218 18.50 -7.06 -8.01
C ASN A 218 18.55 -7.87 -9.33
N LEU A 219 17.58 -7.61 -10.20
CA LEU A 219 17.42 -8.33 -11.47
C LEU A 219 18.49 -7.95 -12.49
N PHE A 220 18.93 -6.69 -12.50
CA PHE A 220 19.94 -6.22 -13.44
C PHE A 220 21.30 -6.85 -13.16
N TRP A 221 21.77 -6.79 -11.91
CA TRP A 221 23.05 -7.37 -11.49
C TRP A 221 22.96 -8.87 -11.20
N ARG A 222 21.74 -9.44 -11.23
CA ARG A 222 21.47 -10.84 -10.84
C ARG A 222 22.02 -11.21 -9.47
N LYS A 223 22.05 -10.23 -8.55
CA LYS A 223 22.55 -10.40 -7.19
C LYS A 223 21.40 -10.49 -6.21
N GLN A 224 21.60 -11.32 -5.19
CA GLN A 224 20.70 -11.45 -4.07
C GLN A 224 21.47 -11.19 -2.78
N GLN A 225 20.84 -10.49 -1.85
CA GLN A 225 21.42 -10.18 -0.55
C GLN A 225 20.39 -10.51 0.52
N ILE A 226 20.75 -11.38 1.45
CA ILE A 226 20.00 -11.59 2.67
C ILE A 226 20.34 -10.44 3.62
N PHE A 227 19.30 -9.78 4.09
CA PHE A 227 19.42 -8.66 5.01
C PHE A 227 19.39 -9.15 6.46
N ARG A 228 18.42 -9.99 6.80
CA ARG A 228 18.25 -10.52 8.15
C ARG A 228 17.54 -11.86 8.12
N GLU A 229 18.01 -12.75 8.98
CA GLU A 229 17.29 -13.96 9.37
C GLU A 229 16.71 -13.72 10.76
N LEU A 230 15.43 -13.97 10.91
CA LEU A 230 14.67 -13.78 12.14
C LEU A 230 14.16 -15.15 12.57
N ALA A 231 14.74 -15.69 13.62
CA ALA A 231 14.30 -16.95 14.18
C ALA A 231 12.90 -16.78 14.81
N ASP A 232 11.99 -17.68 14.47
CA ASP A 232 10.74 -17.84 15.20
C ASP A 232 10.96 -18.88 16.29
N ASP A 233 10.49 -18.61 17.51
CA ASP A 233 10.54 -19.54 18.63
C ASP A 233 9.29 -20.42 18.61
N PRO A 234 9.40 -21.72 18.23
CA PRO A 234 8.24 -22.61 18.16
C PRO A 234 7.53 -22.75 19.51
N GLY A 235 8.28 -22.69 20.61
CA GLY A 235 7.74 -22.77 21.98
C GLY A 235 6.87 -21.58 22.37
N LYS A 236 7.03 -20.44 21.69
CA LYS A 236 6.26 -19.21 21.96
C LYS A 236 5.15 -18.92 20.95
N GLN A 237 4.91 -19.82 20.02
CA GLN A 237 3.93 -19.58 18.95
C GLN A 237 2.52 -19.29 19.49
N THR A 238 2.07 -20.05 20.48
CA THR A 238 0.77 -19.84 21.15
C THR A 238 0.71 -18.48 21.86
N GLU A 239 1.81 -18.08 22.48
CA GLU A 239 1.92 -16.77 23.14
C GLU A 239 1.88 -15.62 22.12
N TYR A 240 2.58 -15.76 21.01
CA TYR A 240 2.55 -14.75 19.92
C TYR A 240 1.16 -14.65 19.26
N GLN A 241 0.45 -15.78 19.08
CA GLN A 241 -0.94 -15.76 18.60
C GLN A 241 -1.87 -15.05 19.58
N TRP A 242 -1.71 -15.29 20.88
CA TRP A 242 -2.45 -14.57 21.90
C TRP A 242 -2.16 -13.06 21.84
N MET A 243 -0.89 -12.66 21.76
CA MET A 243 -0.49 -11.25 21.64
C MET A 243 -1.14 -10.59 20.43
N LEU A 244 -1.12 -11.25 19.27
CA LEU A 244 -1.72 -10.71 18.03
C LEU A 244 -3.25 -10.58 18.13
N GLY A 245 -3.93 -11.55 18.72
CA GLY A 245 -5.40 -11.57 18.75
C GLY A 245 -6.04 -10.79 19.90
N LYS A 246 -5.36 -10.67 21.04
CA LYS A 246 -5.97 -10.18 22.29
C LYS A 246 -5.42 -8.85 22.79
N THR A 247 -4.28 -8.37 22.28
CA THR A 247 -3.71 -7.11 22.75
C THR A 247 -4.00 -5.97 21.77
N PRO A 248 -4.08 -4.70 22.25
CA PRO A 248 -4.31 -3.54 21.39
C PRO A 248 -3.27 -3.41 20.27
N LEU A 249 -1.98 -3.58 20.60
CA LEU A 249 -0.90 -3.50 19.62
C LEU A 249 -0.96 -4.65 18.61
N GLY A 250 -1.26 -5.88 19.07
CA GLY A 250 -1.42 -7.04 18.19
C GLY A 250 -2.55 -6.84 17.18
N GLN A 251 -3.70 -6.32 17.61
CA GLN A 251 -4.83 -6.02 16.73
C GLN A 251 -4.46 -4.97 15.66
N VAL A 252 -3.72 -3.91 16.04
CA VAL A 252 -3.20 -2.92 15.08
C VAL A 252 -2.33 -3.60 14.04
N PHE A 253 -1.37 -4.44 14.46
CA PHE A 253 -0.49 -5.13 13.52
C PHE A 253 -1.23 -6.12 12.62
N CYS A 254 -2.20 -6.89 13.15
CA CYS A 254 -3.02 -7.79 12.33
C CYS A 254 -3.81 -7.06 11.24
N GLU A 255 -4.32 -5.86 11.53
CA GLU A 255 -5.00 -5.04 10.52
C GLU A 255 -4.04 -4.38 9.54
N PHE A 256 -2.83 -4.06 9.99
CA PHE A 256 -1.85 -3.30 9.23
C PHE A 256 -1.03 -4.17 8.27
N THR A 257 -0.54 -5.35 8.74
CA THR A 257 0.39 -6.19 7.96
C THR A 257 0.17 -7.68 8.22
N PRO A 258 0.28 -8.54 7.18
CA PRO A 258 0.33 -9.99 7.36
C PRO A 258 1.73 -10.52 7.73
N PHE A 259 2.76 -9.66 7.77
CA PHE A 259 4.17 -10.07 7.95
C PHE A 259 4.74 -9.48 9.23
N VAL A 260 4.14 -9.84 10.36
CA VAL A 260 4.62 -9.44 11.68
C VAL A 260 5.69 -10.42 12.17
N HIS A 261 6.77 -9.89 12.73
CA HIS A 261 7.67 -10.64 13.59
C HIS A 261 7.60 -10.07 15.00
N ILE A 262 7.50 -10.97 15.99
CA ILE A 262 7.42 -10.61 17.42
C ILE A 262 8.66 -11.15 18.10
N LYS A 263 9.30 -10.31 18.90
CA LYS A 263 10.37 -10.68 19.81
C LYS A 263 9.95 -10.32 21.22
N ALA A 264 9.96 -11.30 22.13
CA ALA A 264 9.61 -11.09 23.53
C ALA A 264 10.83 -11.36 24.41
N GLU A 265 11.19 -10.39 25.22
CA GLU A 265 12.33 -10.44 26.16
C GLU A 265 11.85 -10.13 27.57
N LYS A 266 12.24 -10.96 28.52
CA LYS A 266 11.96 -10.74 29.94
C LYS A 266 13.01 -9.79 30.52
N VAL A 267 12.56 -8.66 31.09
CA VAL A 267 13.42 -7.67 31.73
C VAL A 267 12.86 -7.41 33.13
N GLY A 268 13.53 -7.98 34.13
CA GLY A 268 13.01 -7.97 35.50
C GLY A 268 11.65 -8.69 35.60
N ASP A 269 10.66 -8.00 36.13
CA ASP A 269 9.30 -8.49 36.27
C ASP A 269 8.39 -8.23 35.07
N HIS A 270 8.91 -7.60 34.01
CA HIS A 270 8.16 -7.24 32.85
C HIS A 270 8.56 -8.07 31.62
N LEU A 271 7.61 -8.31 30.73
CA LEU A 271 7.85 -8.88 29.41
C LEU A 271 7.76 -7.77 28.35
N ILE A 272 8.89 -7.43 27.74
CA ILE A 272 8.95 -6.43 26.67
C ILE A 272 8.78 -7.14 25.34
N CYS A 273 7.72 -6.80 24.62
CA CYS A 273 7.36 -7.37 23.33
C CYS A 273 7.58 -6.34 22.22
N SER A 274 8.45 -6.65 21.29
CA SER A 274 8.74 -5.83 20.10
C SER A 274 8.07 -6.44 18.89
N PHE A 275 7.25 -5.65 18.21
CA PHE A 275 6.55 -6.01 16.96
C PHE A 275 7.23 -5.32 15.80
N MET A 276 7.41 -6.01 14.68
CA MET A 276 8.06 -5.49 13.48
C MET A 276 7.26 -5.89 12.24
N ASP A 277 6.94 -4.91 11.37
CA ASP A 277 6.45 -5.18 10.02
C ASP A 277 7.63 -5.40 9.07
N LEU A 278 7.72 -6.59 8.51
CA LEU A 278 8.86 -7.00 7.68
C LEU A 278 8.83 -6.44 6.25
N ARG A 279 7.75 -5.75 5.84
CA ARG A 279 7.56 -5.29 4.45
C ARG A 279 8.43 -4.10 4.07
N TYR A 280 8.57 -3.14 4.99
CA TYR A 280 9.19 -1.86 4.68
C TYR A 280 10.41 -1.64 5.56
N ARG A 281 11.53 -1.40 4.88
CA ARG A 281 12.77 -1.06 5.55
C ARG A 281 13.48 0.10 4.85
N VAL A 282 14.23 0.83 5.64
CA VAL A 282 15.20 1.83 5.18
C VAL A 282 16.53 1.42 5.77
N GLU A 283 17.51 1.19 4.89
CA GLU A 283 18.81 0.64 5.28
C GLU A 283 18.64 -0.65 6.12
N ASN A 284 19.06 -0.61 7.37
CA ASN A 284 19.05 -1.74 8.30
C ASN A 284 17.90 -1.72 9.32
N ARG A 285 16.87 -0.89 9.11
CA ARG A 285 15.75 -0.74 10.07
C ARG A 285 14.41 -0.97 9.41
N PHE A 286 13.54 -1.73 10.07
CA PHE A 286 12.14 -1.82 9.69
C PHE A 286 11.43 -0.51 10.07
N MET A 287 10.55 -0.06 9.17
CA MET A 287 9.90 1.26 9.28
C MET A 287 8.77 1.27 10.30
N HIS A 288 8.02 0.18 10.39
CA HIS A 288 6.85 0.09 11.26
C HIS A 288 7.14 -0.90 12.38
N ASN A 289 7.20 -0.36 13.58
CA ASN A 289 7.50 -1.12 14.78
C ASN A 289 6.44 -0.87 15.83
N GLY A 290 6.42 -1.70 16.86
CA GLY A 290 5.61 -1.50 18.04
C GLY A 290 6.32 -2.06 19.25
N VAL A 291 6.08 -1.46 20.40
CA VAL A 291 6.60 -1.92 21.69
C VAL A 291 5.44 -2.03 22.67
N MET A 292 5.38 -3.17 23.35
CA MET A 292 4.39 -3.43 24.38
C MET A 292 5.10 -3.98 25.63
N VAL A 293 4.69 -3.50 26.77
CA VAL A 293 5.17 -3.95 28.08
C VAL A 293 4.03 -4.66 28.80
N LEU A 294 4.27 -5.91 29.16
CA LEU A 294 3.35 -6.73 29.94
C LEU A 294 3.90 -6.92 31.37
N ASN A 295 3.01 -6.88 32.38
CA ASN A 295 3.33 -7.24 33.75
C ASN A 295 3.39 -8.77 33.94
N GLN A 296 3.66 -9.23 35.15
CA GLN A 296 3.70 -10.66 35.53
C GLN A 296 2.36 -11.38 35.27
N ASN A 297 1.24 -10.66 35.38
CA ASN A 297 -0.11 -11.17 35.10
C ASN A 297 -0.49 -11.17 33.62
N ARG A 298 0.45 -10.83 32.71
CA ARG A 298 0.21 -10.66 31.27
C ARG A 298 -0.76 -9.52 30.91
N GLU A 299 -0.93 -8.54 31.78
CA GLU A 299 -1.70 -7.35 31.50
C GLU A 299 -0.83 -6.31 30.80
N VAL A 300 -1.43 -5.57 29.85
CA VAL A 300 -0.74 -4.54 29.10
C VAL A 300 -0.61 -3.27 29.93
N GLU A 301 0.60 -2.92 30.34
CA GLU A 301 0.87 -1.67 31.05
C GLU A 301 1.13 -0.51 30.10
N LYS A 302 1.85 -0.78 28.99
CA LYS A 302 2.16 0.23 27.98
C LYS A 302 2.16 -0.42 26.61
N ALA A 303 1.60 0.28 25.62
CA ALA A 303 1.65 -0.15 24.24
C ALA A 303 1.79 1.06 23.32
N PHE A 304 2.77 1.01 22.42
CA PHE A 304 3.06 2.07 21.47
C PHE A 304 3.20 1.49 20.06
N PHE A 305 2.55 2.12 19.10
CA PHE A 305 2.85 1.92 17.67
C PHE A 305 3.81 3.01 17.19
N LEU A 306 4.83 2.65 16.42
CA LEU A 306 5.95 3.48 15.98
C LEU A 306 5.98 3.50 14.45
N PRO A 307 5.17 4.35 13.79
CA PRO A 307 5.20 4.47 12.34
C PRO A 307 6.42 5.26 11.90
N TYR A 308 7.12 4.77 10.88
CA TYR A 308 8.22 5.43 10.17
C TYR A 308 9.48 5.76 10.99
N SER A 309 9.38 6.01 12.27
CA SER A 309 10.54 6.29 13.13
C SER A 309 10.27 5.93 14.59
N THR A 310 11.35 5.72 15.36
CA THR A 310 11.24 5.48 16.81
C THR A 310 10.91 6.76 17.62
N ALA A 311 11.01 7.94 16.98
CA ALA A 311 10.71 9.21 17.62
C ALA A 311 9.20 9.51 17.68
N HIS A 312 8.44 9.05 16.67
CA HIS A 312 6.99 9.23 16.64
C HIS A 312 6.30 8.03 17.27
N ARG A 313 5.71 8.22 18.46
CA ARG A 313 5.07 7.17 19.25
C ARG A 313 3.58 7.44 19.34
N ILE A 314 2.77 6.50 18.84
CA ILE A 314 1.31 6.56 18.99
C ILE A 314 0.94 5.68 20.18
N PRO A 315 0.50 6.23 21.32
CA PRO A 315 0.07 5.45 22.46
C PRO A 315 -1.24 4.72 22.13
N LEU A 316 -1.34 3.46 22.55
CA LEU A 316 -2.52 2.62 22.39
C LEU A 316 -3.16 2.28 23.74
N VAL A 317 -2.34 2.37 24.78
CA VAL A 317 -2.70 2.22 26.20
C VAL A 317 -1.80 3.16 26.99
#